data_d4e56551e7ee634217ef7fb3d936fe22
#
_entry.id   d4e56551e7ee634217ef7fb3d936fe22
#
_cell.length_a   1.000
_cell.length_b   1.000
_cell.length_c   1.000
_cell.angle_alpha   90.00
_cell.angle_beta   90.00
_cell.angle_gamma   90.00
#
_symmetry.space_group_name_H-M   'P 1'
#
loop_
_entity.id
_entity.type
_entity.pdbx_description
1 polymer ?
#
loop_
_entity_poly.entity_id
_entity_poly.type
_entity_poly.pdbx_seq_one_letter_code
_entity_poly.pdbx_strand_id
1 'polypeptide(L)'
;MDIENRNTNRVKFFMRKRLEIAVFLAVLLGIALTVSRYFEFVSKTVYEESVSHLTEVFHQSNNVLSELTNKNLTYLHMWSEYLQTTSSESKIRDYVEKAQNEAGFLYFYFLSADGNYKMVTGETGYLGVQENLEDEIRQGKDIITNAVVPGKSQLLIFASPQAHGSYQGFEYDAIAIAYENSDIVSVLDISAFHGYAKRYVVHPDGRVVIDHSLESWGAVYNFFGLLREHSDISEQEILDLVEQWKVGRTDAMLVNLDGRDYYLVYEKSKLQDWIFLGLVRADIVNASMNNLQLSTMLLVGAVVCGIAALLIGLIVQKSRRSLKRKDTEILYRDELFQKLSMNVDDVSLMLDAKTYKACLLYTSRCV
;
A
#
# COMPACT_ATOMS: atom_id res chain seq x y z
N MET A 1 18.26 -59.33 -41.55
CA MET A 1 18.00 -59.19 -40.10
C MET A 1 18.75 -58.02 -39.42
N ASP A 2 19.87 -57.50 -39.96
CA ASP A 2 20.65 -56.39 -39.31
C ASP A 2 20.15 -54.98 -39.62
N ILE A 3 19.42 -54.73 -40.70
CA ILE A 3 18.99 -53.41 -41.11
C ILE A 3 17.78 -52.95 -40.27
N GLU A 4 16.91 -53.85 -39.91
CA GLU A 4 15.72 -53.58 -39.10
C GLU A 4 16.11 -53.27 -37.64
N ASN A 5 17.13 -53.88 -37.13
CA ASN A 5 17.67 -53.65 -35.79
C ASN A 5 18.40 -52.30 -35.66
N ARG A 6 19.01 -51.77 -36.72
CA ARG A 6 19.62 -50.43 -36.78
C ARG A 6 18.61 -49.31 -36.81
N ASN A 7 17.49 -49.50 -37.50
CA ASN A 7 16.42 -48.48 -37.56
C ASN A 7 15.70 -48.40 -36.20
N THR A 8 15.41 -49.51 -35.55
CA THR A 8 14.79 -49.53 -34.21
C THR A 8 15.67 -48.89 -33.15
N ASN A 9 16.97 -49.07 -33.20
CA ASN A 9 17.91 -48.43 -32.27
C ASN A 9 18.06 -46.92 -32.52
N ARG A 10 18.01 -46.45 -33.75
CA ARG A 10 17.97 -45.03 -34.08
C ARG A 10 16.68 -44.36 -33.59
N VAL A 11 15.52 -44.95 -33.80
CA VAL A 11 14.23 -44.47 -33.35
C VAL A 11 14.18 -44.40 -31.82
N LYS A 12 14.62 -45.44 -31.11
CA LYS A 12 14.72 -45.43 -29.64
C LYS A 12 15.67 -44.36 -29.12
N PHE A 13 16.77 -44.06 -29.78
CA PHE A 13 17.71 -43.02 -29.42
C PHE A 13 17.10 -41.62 -29.60
N PHE A 14 16.39 -41.36 -30.71
CA PHE A 14 15.68 -40.10 -30.93
C PHE A 14 14.51 -39.91 -29.97
N MET A 15 13.76 -40.98 -29.68
CA MET A 15 12.67 -40.89 -28.69
C MET A 15 13.20 -40.61 -27.28
N ARG A 16 14.32 -41.20 -26.88
CA ARG A 16 14.94 -40.97 -25.57
C ARG A 16 15.45 -39.52 -25.43
N LYS A 17 16.06 -38.95 -26.49
CA LYS A 17 16.45 -37.53 -26.48
C LYS A 17 15.25 -36.59 -26.42
N ARG A 18 14.19 -36.88 -27.15
CA ARG A 18 12.94 -36.10 -27.09
C ARG A 18 12.31 -36.17 -25.69
N LEU A 19 12.33 -37.31 -25.06
CA LEU A 19 11.84 -37.47 -23.68
C LEU A 19 12.69 -36.70 -22.68
N GLU A 20 14.02 -36.72 -22.80
CA GLU A 20 14.93 -35.95 -21.93
C GLU A 20 14.69 -34.45 -22.07
N ILE A 21 14.47 -33.93 -23.28
CA ILE A 21 14.11 -32.53 -23.57
C ILE A 21 12.72 -32.21 -23.02
N ALA A 22 11.73 -33.06 -23.20
CA ALA A 22 10.38 -32.86 -22.69
C ALA A 22 10.34 -32.79 -21.16
N VAL A 23 11.07 -33.67 -20.49
CA VAL A 23 11.22 -33.66 -19.01
C VAL A 23 11.89 -32.35 -18.55
N PHE A 24 12.95 -31.92 -19.25
CA PHE A 24 13.63 -30.67 -18.95
C PHE A 24 12.68 -29.43 -19.09
N LEU A 25 11.92 -29.38 -20.20
CA LEU A 25 10.93 -28.33 -20.42
C LEU A 25 9.80 -28.36 -19.38
N ALA A 26 9.34 -29.54 -18.98
CA ALA A 26 8.34 -29.71 -17.94
C ALA A 26 8.83 -29.19 -16.57
N VAL A 27 10.10 -29.46 -16.22
CA VAL A 27 10.72 -28.94 -15.00
C VAL A 27 10.84 -27.41 -15.04
N LEU A 28 11.31 -26.85 -16.17
CA LEU A 28 11.39 -25.39 -16.32
C LEU A 28 10.01 -24.73 -16.23
N LEU A 29 8.99 -25.32 -16.86
CA LEU A 29 7.62 -24.84 -16.77
C LEU A 29 7.11 -24.89 -15.32
N GLY A 30 7.36 -25.99 -14.60
CA GLY A 30 7.02 -26.13 -13.19
C GLY A 30 7.67 -25.06 -12.32
N ILE A 31 8.96 -24.79 -12.53
CA ILE A 31 9.69 -23.72 -11.82
C ILE A 31 9.06 -22.36 -12.14
N ALA A 32 8.80 -22.05 -13.42
CA ALA A 32 8.21 -20.80 -13.83
C ALA A 32 6.82 -20.57 -13.21
N LEU A 33 5.98 -21.59 -13.17
CA LEU A 33 4.67 -21.54 -12.51
C LEU A 33 4.78 -21.34 -11.00
N THR A 34 5.71 -22.01 -10.34
CA THR A 34 5.95 -21.86 -8.90
C THR A 34 6.43 -20.46 -8.56
N VAL A 35 7.35 -19.92 -9.35
CA VAL A 35 7.85 -18.54 -9.20
C VAL A 35 6.72 -17.53 -9.42
N SER A 36 5.89 -17.69 -10.46
CA SER A 36 4.74 -16.82 -10.73
C SER A 36 3.75 -16.80 -9.56
N ARG A 37 3.41 -17.98 -9.02
CA ARG A 37 2.52 -18.10 -7.84
C ARG A 37 3.14 -17.49 -6.59
N TYR A 38 4.44 -17.64 -6.41
CA TYR A 38 5.15 -17.01 -5.30
C TYR A 38 5.09 -15.48 -5.39
N PHE A 39 5.26 -14.91 -6.58
CA PHE A 39 5.13 -13.46 -6.77
C PHE A 39 3.72 -12.94 -6.46
N GLU A 40 2.70 -13.63 -6.95
CA GLU A 40 1.31 -13.29 -6.68
C GLU A 40 1.02 -13.32 -5.16
N PHE A 41 1.50 -14.36 -4.47
CA PHE A 41 1.38 -14.51 -3.02
C PHE A 41 2.11 -13.38 -2.26
N VAL A 42 3.37 -13.08 -2.62
CA VAL A 42 4.15 -12.00 -1.96
C VAL A 42 3.51 -10.64 -2.19
N SER A 43 3.08 -10.34 -3.41
CA SER A 43 2.40 -9.07 -3.73
C SER A 43 1.12 -8.89 -2.90
N LYS A 44 0.31 -9.94 -2.77
CA LYS A 44 -0.90 -9.92 -1.95
C LYS A 44 -0.58 -9.72 -0.47
N THR A 45 0.42 -10.45 0.06
CA THR A 45 0.83 -10.34 1.46
C THR A 45 1.36 -8.95 1.78
N VAL A 46 2.17 -8.36 0.88
CA VAL A 46 2.67 -6.99 1.02
C VAL A 46 1.53 -5.97 1.05
N TYR A 47 0.53 -6.14 0.17
CA TYR A 47 -0.64 -5.29 0.16
C TYR A 47 -1.42 -5.38 1.48
N GLU A 48 -1.74 -6.60 1.94
CA GLU A 48 -2.48 -6.82 3.18
C GLU A 48 -1.74 -6.27 4.41
N GLU A 49 -0.44 -6.46 4.49
CA GLU A 49 0.41 -5.93 5.56
C GLU A 49 0.48 -4.40 5.52
N SER A 50 0.61 -3.81 4.33
CA SER A 50 0.62 -2.36 4.14
C SER A 50 -0.71 -1.73 4.57
N VAL A 51 -1.84 -2.32 4.18
CA VAL A 51 -3.18 -1.89 4.59
C VAL A 51 -3.36 -2.01 6.10
N SER A 52 -2.95 -3.12 6.69
CA SER A 52 -3.02 -3.34 8.14
C SER A 52 -2.22 -2.30 8.91
N HIS A 53 -0.98 -2.05 8.50
CA HIS A 53 -0.14 -1.04 9.13
C HIS A 53 -0.70 0.38 8.99
N LEU A 54 -1.21 0.72 7.80
CA LEU A 54 -1.87 2.01 7.56
C LEU A 54 -3.08 2.19 8.46
N THR A 55 -3.97 1.20 8.51
CA THR A 55 -5.18 1.24 9.33
C THR A 55 -4.83 1.42 10.81
N GLU A 56 -3.82 0.75 11.31
CA GLU A 56 -3.35 0.89 12.69
C GLU A 56 -2.84 2.31 12.99
N VAL A 57 -2.02 2.88 12.10
CA VAL A 57 -1.49 4.25 12.25
C VAL A 57 -2.64 5.28 12.23
N PHE A 58 -3.60 5.12 11.33
CA PHE A 58 -4.74 6.02 11.26
C PHE A 58 -5.70 5.84 12.44
N HIS A 59 -5.87 4.63 12.94
CA HIS A 59 -6.60 4.35 14.16
C HIS A 59 -5.99 5.07 15.38
N GLN A 60 -4.66 5.06 15.51
CA GLN A 60 -3.96 5.80 16.56
C GLN A 60 -4.20 7.31 16.43
N SER A 61 -4.13 7.88 15.21
CA SER A 61 -4.43 9.30 14.98
C SER A 61 -5.88 9.65 15.34
N ASN A 62 -6.84 8.81 14.99
CA ASN A 62 -8.25 9.00 15.35
C ASN A 62 -8.47 8.94 16.87
N ASN A 63 -7.77 8.08 17.58
CA ASN A 63 -7.81 8.02 19.04
C ASN A 63 -7.24 9.31 19.67
N VAL A 64 -6.13 9.85 19.15
CA VAL A 64 -5.56 11.13 19.61
C VAL A 64 -6.55 12.28 19.41
N LEU A 65 -7.21 12.36 18.24
CA LEU A 65 -8.26 13.33 17.98
C LEU A 65 -9.42 13.18 18.97
N SER A 66 -9.83 11.96 19.24
CA SER A 66 -10.89 11.66 20.19
C SER A 66 -10.53 12.07 21.62
N GLU A 67 -9.31 11.82 22.07
CA GLU A 67 -8.82 12.26 23.38
C GLU A 67 -8.75 13.79 23.49
N LEU A 68 -8.22 14.46 22.47
CA LEU A 68 -8.17 15.92 22.39
C LEU A 68 -9.57 16.52 22.50
N THR A 69 -10.52 15.96 21.77
CA THR A 69 -11.92 16.41 21.79
C THR A 69 -12.55 16.24 23.16
N ASN A 70 -12.44 15.03 23.75
CA ASN A 70 -12.99 14.76 25.08
C ASN A 70 -12.37 15.67 26.16
N LYS A 71 -11.06 15.92 26.09
CA LYS A 71 -10.36 16.83 26.97
C LYS A 71 -10.94 18.26 26.90
N ASN A 72 -11.13 18.77 25.66
CA ASN A 72 -11.64 20.11 25.44
C ASN A 72 -13.09 20.27 25.92
N LEU A 73 -13.95 19.30 25.63
CA LEU A 73 -15.32 19.30 26.11
C LEU A 73 -15.39 19.20 27.64
N THR A 74 -14.56 18.37 28.25
CA THR A 74 -14.45 18.29 29.72
C THR A 74 -14.05 19.64 30.31
N TYR A 75 -13.08 20.34 29.72
CA TYR A 75 -12.69 21.67 30.17
C TYR A 75 -13.84 22.68 30.03
N LEU A 76 -14.55 22.66 28.90
CA LEU A 76 -15.71 23.53 28.70
C LEU A 76 -16.79 23.28 29.76
N HIS A 77 -17.09 22.03 30.09
CA HIS A 77 -18.04 21.70 31.14
C HIS A 77 -17.59 22.23 32.52
N MET A 78 -16.31 22.06 32.87
CA MET A 78 -15.76 22.61 34.12
C MET A 78 -15.82 24.14 34.14
N TRP A 79 -15.53 24.81 33.02
CA TRP A 79 -15.60 26.27 32.94
C TRP A 79 -17.06 26.76 33.00
N SER A 80 -17.97 26.01 32.45
CA SER A 80 -19.40 26.21 32.56
C SER A 80 -19.84 26.35 34.04
N GLU A 81 -19.50 25.37 34.86
CA GLU A 81 -19.82 25.38 36.28
C GLU A 81 -19.16 26.59 37.00
N TYR A 82 -17.91 26.90 36.66
CA TYR A 82 -17.23 28.06 37.23
C TYR A 82 -17.90 29.37 36.90
N LEU A 83 -18.30 29.57 35.63
CA LEU A 83 -18.97 30.79 35.16
C LEU A 83 -20.34 31.01 35.82
N GLN A 84 -21.07 29.95 36.12
CA GLN A 84 -22.35 30.05 36.84
C GLN A 84 -22.18 30.52 38.28
N THR A 85 -21.01 30.27 38.90
CA THR A 85 -20.72 30.65 40.31
C THR A 85 -19.98 31.99 40.43
N THR A 86 -19.45 32.51 39.34
CA THR A 86 -18.57 33.71 39.35
C THR A 86 -19.17 34.84 38.57
N SER A 87 -19.49 35.96 39.23
CA SER A 87 -20.00 37.17 38.59
C SER A 87 -18.95 38.27 38.34
N SER A 88 -17.69 38.02 38.76
CA SER A 88 -16.62 39.04 38.66
C SER A 88 -15.91 38.88 37.30
N GLU A 89 -16.08 39.89 36.43
CA GLU A 89 -15.46 39.95 35.10
C GLU A 89 -13.94 39.83 35.12
N SER A 90 -13.25 40.44 36.11
CA SER A 90 -11.79 40.33 36.24
C SER A 90 -11.37 38.91 36.52
N LYS A 91 -12.08 38.18 37.41
CA LYS A 91 -11.80 36.80 37.72
C LYS A 91 -12.04 35.87 36.54
N ILE A 92 -13.09 36.16 35.77
CA ILE A 92 -13.38 35.39 34.54
C ILE A 92 -12.25 35.57 33.53
N ARG A 93 -11.79 36.83 33.32
CA ARG A 93 -10.65 37.11 32.42
C ARG A 93 -9.39 36.38 32.86
N ASP A 94 -8.97 36.57 34.12
CA ASP A 94 -7.76 35.92 34.65
C ASP A 94 -7.83 34.41 34.56
N TYR A 95 -9.01 33.85 34.74
CA TYR A 95 -9.22 32.41 34.64
C TYR A 95 -9.11 31.89 33.19
N VAL A 96 -9.72 32.60 32.23
CA VAL A 96 -9.66 32.27 30.80
C VAL A 96 -8.23 32.41 30.27
N GLU A 97 -7.50 33.50 30.65
CA GLU A 97 -6.10 33.68 30.25
C GLU A 97 -5.19 32.53 30.77
N LYS A 98 -5.42 32.11 32.02
CA LYS A 98 -4.69 30.95 32.57
C LYS A 98 -5.04 29.67 31.84
N ALA A 99 -6.33 29.44 31.60
CA ALA A 99 -6.79 28.26 30.88
C ALA A 99 -6.28 28.23 29.44
N GLN A 100 -6.21 29.36 28.75
CA GLN A 100 -5.64 29.49 27.43
C GLN A 100 -4.16 29.08 27.38
N ASN A 101 -3.36 29.53 28.36
CA ASN A 101 -1.96 29.17 28.46
C ASN A 101 -1.74 27.68 28.77
N GLU A 102 -2.64 27.05 29.55
CA GLU A 102 -2.55 25.64 29.92
C GLU A 102 -3.09 24.68 28.85
N ALA A 103 -4.18 25.04 28.17
CA ALA A 103 -4.87 24.21 27.19
C ALA A 103 -4.44 24.48 25.75
N GLY A 104 -3.82 25.67 25.48
CA GLY A 104 -3.29 26.02 24.17
C GLY A 104 -4.32 26.42 23.12
N PHE A 105 -5.57 26.69 23.51
CA PHE A 105 -6.56 27.21 22.58
C PHE A 105 -6.27 28.68 22.21
N LEU A 106 -6.68 29.10 21.01
CA LEU A 106 -6.41 30.44 20.51
C LEU A 106 -7.43 31.48 21.00
N TYR A 107 -8.72 31.11 20.99
CA TYR A 107 -9.81 32.01 21.36
C TYR A 107 -10.79 31.34 22.31
N PHE A 108 -11.37 32.17 23.20
CA PHE A 108 -12.51 31.81 24.05
C PHE A 108 -13.67 32.74 23.70
N TYR A 109 -14.84 32.15 23.43
CA TYR A 109 -16.04 32.86 23.02
C TYR A 109 -17.19 32.60 24.02
N PHE A 110 -17.89 33.68 24.36
CA PHE A 110 -19.26 33.63 24.80
C PHE A 110 -20.13 33.67 23.56
N LEU A 111 -20.92 32.65 23.31
CA LEU A 111 -21.62 32.41 22.06
C LEU A 111 -23.11 32.42 22.26
N SER A 112 -23.85 33.25 21.49
CA SER A 112 -25.29 33.19 21.45
C SER A 112 -25.79 32.20 20.40
N ALA A 113 -27.03 31.73 20.54
CA ALA A 113 -27.61 30.71 19.66
C ALA A 113 -27.65 31.13 18.19
N ASP A 114 -27.70 32.42 17.90
CA ASP A 114 -27.71 33.00 16.55
C ASP A 114 -26.29 33.11 15.92
N GLY A 115 -25.26 32.66 16.62
CA GLY A 115 -23.87 32.65 16.13
C GLY A 115 -23.07 33.94 16.41
N ASN A 116 -23.67 34.94 17.07
CA ASN A 116 -22.92 36.09 17.55
C ASN A 116 -22.03 35.68 18.74
N TYR A 117 -20.87 36.30 18.84
CA TYR A 117 -19.95 36.03 19.95
C TYR A 117 -19.41 37.29 20.61
N LYS A 118 -18.99 37.12 21.85
CA LYS A 118 -18.15 38.08 22.57
C LYS A 118 -16.96 37.36 23.20
N MET A 119 -15.77 37.95 23.07
CA MET A 119 -14.56 37.49 23.71
C MET A 119 -14.36 38.13 25.10
N VAL A 120 -13.52 37.51 25.93
CA VAL A 120 -13.13 38.07 27.24
C VAL A 120 -12.42 39.43 27.09
N THR A 121 -11.81 39.69 25.96
CA THR A 121 -11.20 41.00 25.58
C THR A 121 -12.21 42.11 25.28
N GLY A 122 -13.49 41.74 25.11
CA GLY A 122 -14.57 42.63 24.71
C GLY A 122 -14.84 42.69 23.21
N GLU A 123 -14.02 42.03 22.39
CA GLU A 123 -14.25 41.90 20.94
C GLU A 123 -15.54 41.13 20.68
N THR A 124 -16.32 41.58 19.70
CA THR A 124 -17.58 40.96 19.28
C THR A 124 -17.55 40.65 17.79
N GLY A 125 -18.27 39.67 17.35
CA GLY A 125 -18.37 39.30 15.96
C GLY A 125 -19.40 38.19 15.72
N TYR A 126 -19.31 37.58 14.53
CA TYR A 126 -20.17 36.51 14.11
C TYR A 126 -19.31 35.30 13.67
N LEU A 127 -19.63 34.11 14.17
CA LEU A 127 -19.02 32.87 13.74
C LEU A 127 -19.83 32.31 12.59
N GLY A 128 -19.25 32.31 11.39
CA GLY A 128 -19.80 31.60 10.23
C GLY A 128 -19.61 30.10 10.33
N VAL A 129 -20.40 29.45 11.16
CA VAL A 129 -20.37 27.96 11.30
C VAL A 129 -21.20 27.31 10.19
N GLN A 130 -20.79 26.13 9.78
CA GLN A 130 -21.48 25.37 8.71
C GLN A 130 -22.69 24.57 9.20
N GLU A 131 -22.84 24.42 10.51
CA GLU A 131 -23.88 23.63 11.15
C GLU A 131 -25.00 24.51 11.72
N ASN A 132 -26.15 23.88 12.00
CA ASN A 132 -27.29 24.56 12.61
C ASN A 132 -27.04 24.75 14.12
N LEU A 133 -26.19 25.73 14.45
CA LEU A 133 -25.75 26.04 15.80
C LEU A 133 -26.90 26.24 16.78
N GLU A 134 -27.97 26.89 16.33
CA GLU A 134 -29.14 27.16 17.15
C GLU A 134 -29.85 25.90 17.62
N ASP A 135 -30.03 24.93 16.71
CA ASP A 135 -30.70 23.68 17.05
C ASP A 135 -29.85 22.80 18.00
N GLU A 136 -28.54 22.75 17.79
CA GLU A 136 -27.64 21.99 18.65
C GLU A 136 -27.56 22.58 20.06
N ILE A 137 -27.46 23.91 20.19
CA ILE A 137 -27.47 24.61 21.48
C ILE A 137 -28.81 24.36 22.20
N ARG A 138 -29.94 24.47 21.51
CA ARG A 138 -31.26 24.23 22.09
C ARG A 138 -31.44 22.79 22.56
N GLN A 139 -30.80 21.82 21.91
CA GLN A 139 -30.81 20.41 22.31
C GLN A 139 -29.86 20.12 23.47
N GLY A 140 -29.05 21.08 23.91
CA GLY A 140 -28.06 20.92 24.98
C GLY A 140 -26.92 19.99 24.61
N LYS A 141 -26.59 19.86 23.32
CA LYS A 141 -25.52 19.00 22.84
C LYS A 141 -24.22 19.78 22.69
N ASP A 142 -23.11 19.14 23.07
CA ASP A 142 -21.78 19.65 22.75
C ASP A 142 -21.59 19.72 21.23
N ILE A 143 -20.95 20.79 20.77
CA ILE A 143 -20.78 21.12 19.36
C ILE A 143 -19.30 21.10 19.03
N ILE A 144 -18.97 20.44 17.96
CA ILE A 144 -17.65 20.49 17.37
C ILE A 144 -17.84 20.83 15.89
N THR A 145 -17.34 21.99 15.49
CA THR A 145 -17.56 22.49 14.14
C THR A 145 -16.36 23.28 13.66
N ASN A 146 -16.29 23.54 12.37
CA ASN A 146 -15.35 24.50 11.83
C ASN A 146 -16.03 25.82 11.55
N ALA A 147 -15.27 26.89 11.68
CA ALA A 147 -15.70 28.21 11.32
C ALA A 147 -14.65 28.92 10.45
N VAL A 148 -15.14 29.71 9.51
CA VAL A 148 -14.32 30.62 8.74
C VAL A 148 -14.56 32.03 9.27
N VAL A 149 -13.54 32.62 9.90
CA VAL A 149 -13.58 34.01 10.34
C VAL A 149 -12.87 34.85 9.29
N PRO A 150 -13.52 35.89 8.75
CA PRO A 150 -12.93 36.75 7.72
C PRO A 150 -11.54 37.26 8.14
N GLY A 151 -10.52 37.06 7.31
CA GLY A 151 -9.15 37.49 7.58
C GLY A 151 -8.35 36.59 8.55
N LYS A 152 -8.92 35.48 9.01
CA LYS A 152 -8.24 34.48 9.85
C LYS A 152 -8.21 33.12 9.13
N SER A 153 -7.35 32.25 9.62
CA SER A 153 -7.34 30.84 9.19
C SER A 153 -8.63 30.13 9.61
N GLN A 154 -8.90 28.97 9.00
CA GLN A 154 -10.00 28.10 9.40
C GLN A 154 -9.80 27.65 10.85
N LEU A 155 -10.84 27.80 11.66
CA LEU A 155 -10.84 27.45 13.08
C LEU A 155 -11.62 26.16 13.32
N LEU A 156 -11.10 25.29 14.19
CA LEU A 156 -11.87 24.21 14.79
C LEU A 156 -12.42 24.71 16.15
N ILE A 157 -13.73 24.63 16.31
CA ILE A 157 -14.47 25.13 17.46
C ILE A 157 -15.05 23.98 18.25
N PHE A 158 -14.82 24.02 19.56
CA PHE A 158 -15.50 23.19 20.53
C PHE A 158 -16.42 24.11 21.33
N ALA A 159 -17.70 23.80 21.38
CA ALA A 159 -18.67 24.59 22.15
C ALA A 159 -19.51 23.69 23.04
N SER A 160 -19.85 24.20 24.22
CA SER A 160 -20.73 23.54 25.17
C SER A 160 -21.88 24.49 25.51
N PRO A 161 -23.13 24.03 25.31
CA PRO A 161 -24.31 24.78 25.71
C PRO A 161 -24.33 25.09 27.21
N GLN A 162 -24.85 26.25 27.55
CA GLN A 162 -24.95 26.74 28.91
C GLN A 162 -26.40 27.03 29.29
N ALA A 163 -26.70 27.02 30.57
CA ALA A 163 -27.81 27.81 31.02
C ALA A 163 -27.54 29.27 30.68
N HIS A 164 -28.54 29.96 30.13
CA HIS A 164 -28.45 31.37 29.69
C HIS A 164 -27.64 32.23 30.66
N GLY A 165 -26.59 32.89 30.15
CA GLY A 165 -25.66 33.67 30.93
C GLY A 165 -25.44 35.05 30.33
N SER A 166 -24.79 35.96 31.10
CA SER A 166 -24.46 37.29 30.61
C SER A 166 -23.01 37.64 30.97
N TYR A 167 -22.27 38.19 29.99
CA TYR A 167 -20.90 38.69 30.17
C TYR A 167 -20.78 40.08 29.56
N GLN A 168 -20.51 41.11 30.40
CA GLN A 168 -20.43 42.50 29.97
C GLN A 168 -21.64 42.96 29.14
N GLY A 169 -22.85 42.59 29.55
CA GLY A 169 -24.09 42.92 28.86
C GLY A 169 -24.36 42.16 27.57
N PHE A 170 -23.52 41.17 27.25
CA PHE A 170 -23.75 40.21 26.14
C PHE A 170 -24.38 38.95 26.71
N GLU A 171 -25.55 38.61 26.22
CA GLU A 171 -26.26 37.38 26.59
C GLU A 171 -25.75 36.21 25.75
N TYR A 172 -25.43 35.10 26.37
CA TYR A 172 -24.88 33.89 25.69
C TYR A 172 -25.59 32.63 26.13
N ASP A 173 -25.64 31.68 25.22
CA ASP A 173 -26.27 30.37 25.38
C ASP A 173 -25.26 29.22 25.37
N ALA A 174 -24.01 29.50 24.97
CA ALA A 174 -22.91 28.56 24.98
C ALA A 174 -21.58 29.24 25.27
N ILE A 175 -20.60 28.49 25.72
CA ILE A 175 -19.18 28.89 25.70
C ILE A 175 -18.44 28.04 24.70
N ALA A 176 -17.45 28.63 24.04
CA ALA A 176 -16.67 27.94 23.04
C ALA A 176 -15.18 28.28 23.12
N ILE A 177 -14.36 27.33 22.72
CA ILE A 177 -12.94 27.51 22.49
C ILE A 177 -12.61 27.18 21.04
N ALA A 178 -11.61 27.85 20.49
CA ALA A 178 -11.18 27.67 19.12
C ALA A 178 -9.68 27.46 19.03
N TYR A 179 -9.31 26.56 18.14
CA TYR A 179 -7.94 26.29 17.71
C TYR A 179 -7.78 26.65 16.24
N GLU A 180 -6.59 27.06 15.83
CA GLU A 180 -6.28 27.04 14.40
C GLU A 180 -6.23 25.61 13.88
N ASN A 181 -6.70 25.42 12.65
CA ASN A 181 -6.69 24.09 12.03
C ASN A 181 -5.27 23.51 11.96
N SER A 182 -4.26 24.36 11.71
CA SER A 182 -2.84 24.01 11.71
C SER A 182 -2.35 23.43 13.03
N ASP A 183 -2.84 23.93 14.16
CA ASP A 183 -2.42 23.45 15.49
C ASP A 183 -2.96 22.05 15.75
N ILE A 184 -4.23 21.80 15.43
CA ILE A 184 -4.85 20.47 15.54
C ILE A 184 -4.15 19.48 14.62
N VAL A 185 -3.86 19.89 13.40
CA VAL A 185 -3.12 19.10 12.44
C VAL A 185 -1.75 18.71 12.96
N SER A 186 -1.04 19.63 13.61
CA SER A 186 0.30 19.35 14.19
C SER A 186 0.24 18.32 15.32
N VAL A 187 -0.82 18.30 16.12
CA VAL A 187 -1.05 17.30 17.16
C VAL A 187 -1.37 15.91 16.57
N LEU A 188 -2.05 15.92 15.42
CA LEU A 188 -2.36 14.69 14.68
C LEU A 188 -1.18 14.18 13.86
N ASP A 189 -0.07 14.97 13.77
CA ASP A 189 1.09 14.60 12.98
C ASP A 189 1.88 13.48 13.67
N ILE A 190 1.48 12.25 13.36
CA ILE A 190 2.31 11.09 13.61
C ILE A 190 3.39 11.12 12.52
N SER A 191 4.65 11.09 12.92
CA SER A 191 5.84 11.07 12.04
C SER A 191 5.92 9.84 11.12
N ALA A 192 4.87 9.02 11.08
CA ALA A 192 4.68 7.94 10.15
C ALA A 192 4.66 8.48 8.72
N PHE A 193 5.28 7.74 7.82
CA PHE A 193 5.36 8.09 6.40
C PHE A 193 6.10 9.40 6.09
N HIS A 194 7.00 9.87 6.96
CA HIS A 194 7.85 11.05 6.74
C HIS A 194 7.07 12.33 6.38
N GLY A 195 5.85 12.51 6.92
CA GLY A 195 4.99 13.66 6.63
C GLY A 195 4.27 13.63 5.28
N TYR A 196 4.33 12.52 4.54
CA TYR A 196 3.64 12.38 3.25
C TYR A 196 2.18 11.89 3.36
N ALA A 197 1.69 11.62 4.56
CA ALA A 197 0.30 11.27 4.79
C ALA A 197 -0.55 12.54 4.84
N LYS A 198 -1.53 12.65 3.95
CA LYS A 198 -2.56 13.70 4.01
C LYS A 198 -3.72 13.19 4.84
N ARG A 199 -4.24 14.03 5.73
CA ARG A 199 -5.30 13.64 6.66
C ARG A 199 -6.46 14.60 6.53
N TYR A 200 -7.66 14.06 6.60
CA TYR A 200 -8.89 14.82 6.59
C TYR A 200 -9.82 14.28 7.67
N VAL A 201 -10.61 15.18 8.24
CA VAL A 201 -11.80 14.81 9.00
C VAL A 201 -12.96 15.34 8.21
N VAL A 202 -13.92 14.48 7.91
CA VAL A 202 -15.05 14.84 7.05
C VAL A 202 -16.37 14.40 7.66
N HIS A 203 -17.44 15.10 7.33
CA HIS A 203 -18.80 14.64 7.56
C HIS A 203 -19.16 13.49 6.59
N PRO A 204 -20.18 12.67 6.90
CA PRO A 204 -20.64 11.62 6.00
C PRO A 204 -21.08 12.10 4.60
N ASP A 205 -21.38 13.38 4.44
CA ASP A 205 -21.71 14.03 3.16
C ASP A 205 -20.46 14.54 2.39
N GLY A 206 -19.26 14.27 2.91
CA GLY A 206 -17.99 14.63 2.32
C GLY A 206 -17.49 16.04 2.65
N ARG A 207 -18.24 16.87 3.37
CA ARG A 207 -17.75 18.20 3.82
C ARG A 207 -16.55 18.04 4.73
N VAL A 208 -15.49 18.78 4.44
CA VAL A 208 -14.23 18.72 5.19
C VAL A 208 -14.28 19.60 6.42
N VAL A 209 -14.01 19.03 7.59
CA VAL A 209 -13.90 19.69 8.89
C VAL A 209 -12.45 20.06 9.20
N ILE A 210 -11.54 19.12 9.00
CA ILE A 210 -10.10 19.32 9.18
C ILE A 210 -9.42 18.95 7.88
N ASP A 211 -8.63 19.87 7.33
CA ASP A 211 -7.84 19.70 6.11
C ASP A 211 -6.35 19.81 6.44
N HIS A 212 -5.63 18.74 6.19
CA HIS A 212 -4.17 18.70 6.22
C HIS A 212 -3.61 18.51 4.80
N SER A 213 -4.19 19.16 3.82
CA SER A 213 -3.63 19.16 2.46
C SER A 213 -2.46 20.15 2.38
N LEU A 214 -1.24 19.66 2.53
CA LEU A 214 -0.07 20.44 2.14
C LEU A 214 0.03 20.47 0.61
N GLU A 215 -0.37 21.60 0.01
CA GLU A 215 0.08 22.18 -1.26
C GLU A 215 -0.36 21.57 -2.60
N SER A 216 -0.89 20.35 -2.75
CA SER A 216 -1.11 19.83 -4.11
C SER A 216 -2.49 20.11 -4.72
N TRP A 217 -3.55 20.25 -3.91
CA TRP A 217 -4.93 20.43 -4.39
C TRP A 217 -5.60 21.70 -3.85
N GLY A 218 -4.85 22.58 -3.15
CA GLY A 218 -5.43 23.75 -2.47
C GLY A 218 -6.31 23.34 -1.29
N ALA A 219 -7.17 24.25 -0.83
CA ALA A 219 -8.12 23.98 0.24
C ALA A 219 -9.23 23.04 -0.25
N VAL A 220 -9.38 21.90 0.39
CA VAL A 220 -10.42 20.90 0.05
C VAL A 220 -11.65 21.16 0.92
N TYR A 221 -12.72 21.61 0.31
CA TYR A 221 -13.99 21.86 1.01
C TYR A 221 -14.91 20.64 1.04
N ASN A 222 -14.82 19.78 0.03
CA ASN A 222 -15.59 18.53 -0.08
C ASN A 222 -14.74 17.41 -0.63
N PHE A 223 -14.61 16.34 0.13
CA PHE A 223 -13.74 15.21 -0.22
C PHE A 223 -14.24 14.42 -1.44
N PHE A 224 -15.57 14.29 -1.59
CA PHE A 224 -16.11 13.65 -2.80
C PHE A 224 -15.91 14.50 -4.04
N GLY A 225 -15.89 15.84 -3.89
CA GLY A 225 -15.49 16.74 -4.96
C GLY A 225 -14.05 16.51 -5.40
N LEU A 226 -13.13 16.37 -4.45
CA LEU A 226 -11.74 16.02 -4.71
C LEU A 226 -11.62 14.70 -5.48
N LEU A 227 -12.33 13.65 -5.06
CA LEU A 227 -12.31 12.35 -5.74
C LEU A 227 -12.84 12.46 -7.17
N ARG A 228 -13.95 13.19 -7.40
CA ARG A 228 -14.53 13.37 -8.75
C ARG A 228 -13.64 14.14 -9.70
N GLU A 229 -12.90 15.12 -9.19
CA GLU A 229 -12.06 16.00 -9.99
C GLU A 229 -10.70 15.40 -10.32
N HIS A 230 -10.13 14.63 -9.39
CA HIS A 230 -8.75 14.18 -9.46
C HIS A 230 -8.58 12.67 -9.62
N SER A 231 -9.66 11.87 -9.60
CA SER A 231 -9.56 10.41 -9.73
C SER A 231 -10.47 9.83 -10.81
N ASP A 232 -10.18 8.58 -11.19
CA ASP A 232 -11.01 7.79 -12.11
C ASP A 232 -12.12 7.01 -11.39
N ILE A 233 -12.38 7.34 -10.10
CA ILE A 233 -13.38 6.65 -9.27
C ILE A 233 -14.79 6.92 -9.82
N SER A 234 -15.58 5.89 -9.95
CA SER A 234 -16.96 5.99 -10.44
C SER A 234 -17.91 6.51 -9.35
N GLU A 235 -19.03 7.11 -9.74
CA GLU A 235 -20.09 7.52 -8.79
C GLU A 235 -20.62 6.34 -7.97
N GLN A 236 -20.65 5.12 -8.54
CA GLN A 236 -21.05 3.93 -7.81
C GLN A 236 -20.08 3.59 -6.69
N GLU A 237 -18.78 3.68 -6.94
CA GLU A 237 -17.74 3.45 -5.92
C GLU A 237 -17.78 4.51 -4.83
N ILE A 238 -18.11 5.77 -5.16
CA ILE A 238 -18.33 6.83 -4.14
C ILE A 238 -19.55 6.49 -3.29
N LEU A 239 -20.65 6.04 -3.89
CA LEU A 239 -21.83 5.62 -3.14
C LEU A 239 -21.54 4.43 -2.23
N ASP A 240 -20.79 3.43 -2.71
CA ASP A 240 -20.38 2.28 -1.92
C ASP A 240 -19.49 2.70 -0.75
N LEU A 241 -18.61 3.69 -0.95
CA LEU A 241 -17.78 4.28 0.10
C LEU A 241 -18.61 4.96 1.17
N VAL A 242 -19.62 5.75 0.78
CA VAL A 242 -20.57 6.39 1.71
C VAL A 242 -21.33 5.35 2.54
N GLU A 243 -21.78 4.26 1.93
CA GLU A 243 -22.46 3.17 2.66
C GLU A 243 -21.52 2.49 3.67
N GLN A 244 -20.24 2.28 3.32
CA GLN A 244 -19.25 1.73 4.24
C GLN A 244 -18.98 2.69 5.42
N TRP A 245 -18.94 3.99 5.17
CA TRP A 245 -18.80 5.00 6.22
C TRP A 245 -20.00 5.00 7.18
N LYS A 246 -21.22 4.89 6.68
CA LYS A 246 -22.44 4.80 7.51
C LYS A 246 -22.43 3.58 8.44
N VAL A 247 -21.95 2.44 7.94
CA VAL A 247 -21.83 1.22 8.73
C VAL A 247 -20.67 1.30 9.74
N GLY A 248 -19.79 2.30 9.62
CA GLY A 248 -18.62 2.48 10.50
C GLY A 248 -17.51 1.47 10.25
N ARG A 249 -17.38 1.01 9.02
CA ARG A 249 -16.31 0.10 8.62
C ARG A 249 -15.01 0.85 8.52
N THR A 250 -13.95 0.30 9.13
CA THR A 250 -12.57 0.74 8.94
C THR A 250 -11.96 -0.09 7.83
N ASP A 251 -11.44 0.56 6.79
CA ASP A 251 -10.82 -0.15 5.66
C ASP A 251 -9.84 0.79 4.91
N ALA A 252 -9.14 0.24 3.93
CA ALA A 252 -8.30 0.99 3.02
C ALA A 252 -8.53 0.52 1.59
N MET A 253 -8.54 1.47 0.66
CA MET A 253 -8.64 1.18 -0.78
C MET A 253 -7.57 1.92 -1.56
N LEU A 254 -7.19 1.36 -2.70
CA LEU A 254 -6.27 2.02 -3.62
C LEU A 254 -7.07 2.94 -4.55
N VAL A 255 -6.66 4.20 -4.65
CA VAL A 255 -7.25 5.19 -5.55
C VAL A 255 -6.15 5.86 -6.37
N ASN A 256 -6.40 6.10 -7.63
CA ASN A 256 -5.49 6.86 -8.48
C ASN A 256 -5.93 8.33 -8.50
N LEU A 257 -5.05 9.23 -8.04
CA LEU A 257 -5.28 10.68 -8.04
C LEU A 257 -4.21 11.33 -8.90
N ASP A 258 -4.63 12.02 -9.97
CA ASP A 258 -3.74 12.71 -10.92
C ASP A 258 -2.61 11.81 -11.45
N GLY A 259 -2.94 10.53 -11.77
CA GLY A 259 -1.98 9.56 -12.30
C GLY A 259 -1.02 8.97 -11.27
N ARG A 260 -1.28 9.14 -9.97
CA ARG A 260 -0.51 8.54 -8.87
C ARG A 260 -1.41 7.72 -7.97
N ASP A 261 -0.91 6.57 -7.56
CA ASP A 261 -1.65 5.67 -6.67
C ASP A 261 -1.51 6.09 -5.21
N TYR A 262 -2.64 6.19 -4.52
CA TYR A 262 -2.76 6.48 -3.11
C TYR A 262 -3.55 5.39 -2.40
N TYR A 263 -3.17 5.06 -1.19
CA TYR A 263 -4.03 4.37 -0.25
C TYR A 263 -4.96 5.39 0.40
N LEU A 264 -6.26 5.24 0.18
CA LEU A 264 -7.30 5.93 0.94
C LEU A 264 -7.70 5.04 2.11
N VAL A 265 -7.33 5.47 3.31
CA VAL A 265 -7.73 4.83 4.57
C VAL A 265 -8.86 5.62 5.18
N TYR A 266 -9.86 4.95 5.73
CA TYR A 266 -10.99 5.61 6.38
C TYR A 266 -11.44 4.87 7.64
N GLU A 267 -11.84 5.65 8.64
CA GLU A 267 -12.34 5.16 9.92
C GLU A 267 -13.40 6.12 10.47
N LYS A 268 -14.52 5.57 10.95
CA LYS A 268 -15.54 6.37 11.62
C LYS A 268 -15.03 6.83 12.99
N SER A 269 -15.18 8.12 13.30
CA SER A 269 -14.85 8.66 14.61
C SER A 269 -15.82 8.16 15.67
N LYS A 270 -15.35 8.01 16.92
CA LYS A 270 -16.16 7.60 18.08
C LYS A 270 -17.01 8.75 18.65
N LEU A 271 -16.70 9.97 18.31
CA LEU A 271 -17.23 11.17 18.99
C LEU A 271 -18.41 11.82 18.28
N GLN A 272 -18.43 11.72 16.97
CA GLN A 272 -19.51 12.21 16.10
C GLN A 272 -19.61 11.31 14.88
N ASP A 273 -20.56 11.57 13.99
CA ASP A 273 -20.64 10.82 12.73
C ASP A 273 -19.53 11.17 11.73
N TRP A 274 -18.41 11.72 12.20
CA TRP A 274 -17.28 12.09 11.37
C TRP A 274 -16.49 10.86 10.90
N ILE A 275 -15.87 11.04 9.74
CA ILE A 275 -14.98 10.06 9.17
C ILE A 275 -13.56 10.64 9.17
N PHE A 276 -12.65 9.93 9.78
CA PHE A 276 -11.22 10.21 9.72
C PHE A 276 -10.65 9.56 8.47
N LEU A 277 -10.04 10.36 7.59
CA LEU A 277 -9.50 9.92 6.31
C LEU A 277 -8.01 10.13 6.24
N GLY A 278 -7.34 9.22 5.55
CA GLY A 278 -5.94 9.36 5.20
C GLY A 278 -5.68 9.03 3.74
N LEU A 279 -4.88 9.87 3.09
CA LEU A 279 -4.33 9.61 1.76
C LEU A 279 -2.82 9.50 1.87
N VAL A 280 -2.29 8.31 1.58
CA VAL A 280 -0.84 8.04 1.61
C VAL A 280 -0.41 7.49 0.27
N ARG A 281 0.64 8.06 -0.32
CA ARG A 281 1.17 7.58 -1.61
C ARG A 281 1.60 6.12 -1.51
N ALA A 282 1.15 5.32 -2.45
CA ALA A 282 1.43 3.88 -2.47
C ALA A 282 2.92 3.57 -2.62
N ASP A 283 3.67 4.38 -3.37
CA ASP A 283 5.11 4.22 -3.54
C ASP A 283 5.89 4.43 -2.23
N ILE A 284 5.44 5.32 -1.35
CA ILE A 284 6.05 5.57 -0.04
C ILE A 284 5.76 4.42 0.92
N VAL A 285 4.51 3.98 0.97
CA VAL A 285 4.10 2.84 1.81
C VAL A 285 4.87 1.59 1.41
N ASN A 286 4.96 1.35 0.11
CA ASN A 286 5.59 0.16 -0.44
C ASN A 286 7.13 0.26 -0.51
N ALA A 287 7.73 1.44 -0.31
CA ALA A 287 9.19 1.64 -0.46
C ALA A 287 10.02 0.76 0.48
N SER A 288 9.60 0.60 1.72
CA SER A 288 10.28 -0.26 2.69
C SER A 288 10.10 -1.75 2.38
N MET A 289 8.95 -2.13 1.83
CA MET A 289 8.63 -3.50 1.39
C MET A 289 9.29 -3.86 0.05
N ASN A 290 9.44 -2.89 -0.87
CA ASN A 290 10.09 -3.10 -2.16
C ASN A 290 11.54 -3.58 -2.02
N ASN A 291 12.29 -3.11 -1.03
CA ASN A 291 13.66 -3.57 -0.78
C ASN A 291 13.72 -5.04 -0.34
N LEU A 292 12.79 -5.47 0.51
CA LEU A 292 12.65 -6.87 0.93
C LEU A 292 12.19 -7.75 -0.25
N GLN A 293 11.25 -7.27 -1.03
CA GLN A 293 10.74 -7.96 -2.21
C GLN A 293 11.84 -8.12 -3.27
N LEU A 294 12.63 -7.08 -3.54
CA LEU A 294 13.76 -7.14 -4.48
C LEU A 294 14.83 -8.13 -4.03
N SER A 295 15.19 -8.13 -2.75
CA SER A 295 16.20 -9.06 -2.21
C SER A 295 15.74 -10.51 -2.26
N THR A 296 14.46 -10.77 -1.97
CA THR A 296 13.86 -12.12 -2.09
C THR A 296 13.76 -12.55 -3.55
N MET A 297 13.42 -11.65 -4.47
CA MET A 297 13.44 -11.91 -5.92
C MET A 297 14.83 -12.32 -6.42
N LEU A 298 15.85 -11.58 -6.03
CA LEU A 298 17.23 -11.87 -6.40
C LEU A 298 17.68 -13.23 -5.85
N LEU A 299 17.33 -13.55 -4.61
CA LEU A 299 17.66 -14.83 -3.99
C LEU A 299 16.97 -16.00 -4.69
N VAL A 300 15.66 -15.91 -4.93
CA VAL A 300 14.90 -16.93 -5.66
C VAL A 300 15.44 -17.08 -7.09
N GLY A 301 15.70 -15.97 -7.79
CA GLY A 301 16.30 -15.97 -9.12
C GLY A 301 17.67 -16.66 -9.14
N ALA A 302 18.53 -16.38 -8.18
CA ALA A 302 19.85 -17.01 -8.05
C ALA A 302 19.73 -18.52 -7.83
N VAL A 303 18.81 -19.00 -6.98
CA VAL A 303 18.55 -20.42 -6.75
C VAL A 303 18.06 -21.10 -8.03
N VAL A 304 17.12 -20.50 -8.74
CA VAL A 304 16.59 -21.04 -10.01
C VAL A 304 17.68 -21.12 -11.07
N CYS A 305 18.51 -20.08 -11.22
CA CYS A 305 19.64 -20.09 -12.13
C CYS A 305 20.68 -21.16 -11.74
N GLY A 306 20.96 -21.33 -10.46
CA GLY A 306 21.84 -22.37 -9.94
C GLY A 306 21.35 -23.78 -10.28
N ILE A 307 20.08 -24.07 -10.07
CA ILE A 307 19.46 -25.37 -10.43
C ILE A 307 19.54 -25.59 -11.95
N ALA A 308 19.19 -24.59 -12.75
CA ALA A 308 19.26 -24.69 -14.22
C ALA A 308 20.69 -24.96 -14.71
N ALA A 309 21.68 -24.25 -14.16
CA ALA A 309 23.10 -24.46 -14.49
C ALA A 309 23.57 -25.88 -14.12
N LEU A 310 23.14 -26.38 -12.96
CA LEU A 310 23.46 -27.74 -12.50
C LEU A 310 22.85 -28.79 -13.43
N LEU A 311 21.59 -28.65 -13.83
CA LEU A 311 20.92 -29.52 -14.78
C LEU A 311 21.59 -29.51 -16.15
N ILE A 312 21.96 -28.34 -16.68
CA ILE A 312 22.68 -28.20 -17.94
C ILE A 312 24.04 -28.88 -17.82
N GLY A 313 24.78 -28.69 -16.73
CA GLY A 313 26.07 -29.33 -16.46
C GLY A 313 25.98 -30.84 -16.48
N LEU A 314 24.96 -31.42 -15.85
CA LEU A 314 24.71 -32.88 -15.83
C LEU A 314 24.40 -33.41 -17.24
N ILE A 315 23.61 -32.69 -18.04
CA ILE A 315 23.28 -33.06 -19.43
C ILE A 315 24.55 -33.03 -20.30
N VAL A 316 25.34 -31.96 -20.19
CA VAL A 316 26.61 -31.84 -20.94
C VAL A 316 27.61 -32.90 -20.54
N GLN A 317 27.75 -33.18 -19.23
CA GLN A 317 28.63 -34.27 -18.75
C GLN A 317 28.21 -35.64 -19.27
N LYS A 318 26.90 -35.93 -19.24
CA LYS A 318 26.34 -37.17 -19.79
C LYS A 318 26.58 -37.27 -21.29
N SER A 319 26.40 -36.18 -22.03
CA SER A 319 26.66 -36.12 -23.48
C SER A 319 28.15 -36.35 -23.81
N ARG A 320 29.06 -35.70 -23.06
CA ARG A 320 30.51 -35.88 -23.24
C ARG A 320 30.97 -37.32 -22.92
N ARG A 321 30.41 -37.95 -21.87
CA ARG A 321 30.72 -39.39 -21.58
C ARG A 321 30.21 -40.31 -22.66
N SER A 322 29.05 -40.04 -23.26
CA SER A 322 28.50 -40.79 -24.38
C SER A 322 29.36 -40.67 -25.65
N LEU A 323 29.87 -39.46 -25.94
CA LEU A 323 30.79 -39.24 -27.07
C LEU A 323 32.11 -39.96 -26.87
N LYS A 324 32.76 -39.84 -25.72
CA LYS A 324 34.03 -40.56 -25.42
C LYS A 324 33.89 -42.07 -25.56
N ARG A 325 32.75 -42.68 -25.14
CA ARG A 325 32.50 -44.13 -25.32
C ARG A 325 32.42 -44.51 -26.79
N LYS A 326 31.82 -43.69 -27.64
CA LYS A 326 31.72 -43.92 -29.07
C LYS A 326 33.08 -43.82 -29.75
N ASP A 327 33.88 -42.80 -29.39
CA ASP A 327 35.23 -42.62 -29.93
C ASP A 327 36.14 -43.82 -29.56
N THR A 328 36.07 -44.34 -28.32
CA THR A 328 36.78 -45.51 -27.88
C THR A 328 36.31 -46.78 -28.62
N GLU A 329 35.02 -46.94 -28.89
CA GLU A 329 34.48 -48.06 -29.64
C GLU A 329 34.93 -48.03 -31.11
N ILE A 330 35.00 -46.85 -31.72
CA ILE A 330 35.49 -46.68 -33.11
C ILE A 330 36.98 -46.99 -33.16
N LEU A 331 37.80 -46.48 -32.25
CA LEU A 331 39.25 -46.78 -32.17
C LEU A 331 39.49 -48.26 -31.97
N TYR A 332 38.78 -48.92 -31.09
CA TYR A 332 38.90 -50.35 -30.88
C TYR A 332 38.53 -51.18 -32.13
N ARG A 333 37.51 -50.75 -32.87
CA ARG A 333 37.13 -51.41 -34.15
C ARG A 333 38.18 -51.20 -35.23
N ASP A 334 38.75 -50.00 -35.32
CA ASP A 334 39.83 -49.73 -36.28
C ASP A 334 41.11 -50.54 -35.94
N GLU A 335 41.50 -50.65 -34.67
CA GLU A 335 42.63 -51.43 -34.21
C GLU A 335 42.39 -52.95 -34.49
N LEU A 336 41.18 -53.41 -34.22
CA LEU A 336 40.80 -54.79 -34.51
C LEU A 336 40.82 -55.10 -36.01
N PHE A 337 40.35 -54.15 -36.82
CA PHE A 337 40.38 -54.20 -38.28
C PHE A 337 41.83 -54.25 -38.82
N GLN A 338 42.73 -53.37 -38.28
CA GLN A 338 44.16 -53.37 -38.64
C GLN A 338 44.83 -54.68 -38.26
N LYS A 339 44.60 -55.23 -37.05
CA LYS A 339 45.15 -56.50 -36.63
C LYS A 339 44.66 -57.73 -37.49
N LEU A 340 43.41 -57.68 -37.91
CA LEU A 340 42.84 -58.66 -38.81
C LEU A 340 43.46 -58.54 -40.20
N SER A 341 43.66 -57.37 -40.74
CA SER A 341 44.23 -57.13 -42.06
C SER A 341 45.70 -57.47 -42.13
N MET A 342 46.49 -57.36 -41.03
CA MET A 342 47.88 -57.67 -40.98
C MET A 342 48.15 -59.24 -40.88
N ASN A 343 47.18 -60.04 -40.45
CA ASN A 343 47.34 -61.49 -40.27
C ASN A 343 46.69 -62.35 -41.36
N VAL A 344 46.24 -61.69 -42.44
CA VAL A 344 45.62 -62.41 -43.58
C VAL A 344 46.56 -62.31 -44.79
N ASP A 345 47.07 -63.38 -45.19
CA ASP A 345 47.93 -63.48 -46.41
C ASP A 345 47.17 -63.38 -47.74
N ASP A 346 45.86 -63.19 -47.65
CA ASP A 346 44.96 -63.07 -48.81
C ASP A 346 44.51 -61.66 -49.06
N VAL A 347 44.06 -61.37 -50.27
CA VAL A 347 43.50 -60.04 -50.68
C VAL A 347 42.16 -59.78 -50.01
N SER A 348 42.07 -58.80 -49.14
CA SER A 348 40.82 -58.40 -48.51
C SER A 348 40.12 -57.30 -49.35
N LEU A 349 38.90 -57.56 -49.77
CA LEU A 349 38.04 -56.70 -50.54
C LEU A 349 36.89 -56.17 -49.64
N MET A 350 36.70 -54.88 -49.53
CA MET A 350 35.54 -54.27 -48.87
C MET A 350 34.56 -53.85 -49.96
N LEU A 351 33.33 -54.34 -49.89
CA LEU A 351 32.25 -53.95 -50.82
C LEU A 351 31.31 -53.00 -50.06
N ASP A 352 31.07 -51.86 -50.68
CA ASP A 352 30.01 -50.96 -50.21
C ASP A 352 28.64 -51.61 -50.49
N ALA A 353 27.90 -51.89 -49.44
CA ALA A 353 26.61 -52.61 -49.51
C ALA A 353 25.51 -51.80 -50.28
N LYS A 354 25.72 -50.51 -50.54
CA LYS A 354 24.77 -49.67 -51.26
C LYS A 354 25.14 -49.49 -52.73
N THR A 355 26.44 -49.31 -53.02
CA THR A 355 26.92 -48.99 -54.37
C THR A 355 27.60 -50.18 -55.05
N TYR A 356 27.76 -51.29 -54.39
CA TYR A 356 28.50 -52.48 -54.86
C TYR A 356 29.90 -52.19 -55.41
N LYS A 357 30.47 -51.03 -55.01
CA LYS A 357 31.83 -50.70 -55.39
C LYS A 357 32.82 -51.39 -54.44
N ALA A 358 33.78 -52.08 -55.02
CA ALA A 358 34.85 -52.74 -54.27
C ALA A 358 36.00 -51.72 -54.02
N CYS A 359 36.48 -51.64 -52.79
CA CYS A 359 37.67 -50.93 -52.42
C CYS A 359 38.75 -51.95 -51.99
N LEU A 360 39.91 -51.92 -52.61
CA LEU A 360 41.03 -52.76 -52.26
C LEU A 360 41.65 -52.25 -50.97
N LEU A 361 41.65 -53.06 -49.90
CA LEU A 361 42.16 -52.63 -48.60
C LEU A 361 43.61 -53.08 -48.37
N TYR A 362 44.06 -54.07 -49.08
CA TYR A 362 45.45 -54.58 -48.94
C TYR A 362 45.79 -55.49 -50.13
N THR A 363 47.01 -55.34 -50.66
CA THR A 363 47.59 -56.29 -51.63
C THR A 363 48.78 -56.95 -50.96
N SER A 364 48.75 -58.30 -50.89
CA SER A 364 49.96 -59.07 -50.52
C SER A 364 51.04 -58.76 -51.55
N ARG A 365 52.23 -58.44 -51.08
CA ARG A 365 53.43 -58.44 -51.96
C ARG A 365 53.57 -59.84 -52.52
N CYS A 366 53.33 -60.02 -53.82
CA CYS A 366 53.91 -61.11 -54.55
C CYS A 366 55.40 -60.88 -54.61
N VAL A 367 56.15 -61.81 -54.05
CA VAL A 367 57.57 -61.97 -54.25
C VAL A 367 57.79 -62.70 -55.57
#